data_28ec495e65c23bff5ad4078dd7c4d62b
#
_entry.id   28ec495e65c23bff5ad4078dd7c4d62b
#
_cell.length_a   1.000
_cell.length_b   1.000
_cell.length_c   1.000
_cell.angle_alpha   90.00
_cell.angle_beta   90.00
_cell.angle_gamma   90.00
#
_symmetry.space_group_name_H-M   'P 1'
#
loop_
_entity.id
_entity.type
_entity.pdbx_description
1 polymer ?
#
loop_
_entity_poly.entity_id
_entity_poly.type
_entity_poly.pdbx_seq_one_letter_code
_entity_poly.pdbx_strand_id
1 'polypeptide(L)'
;AMGIQLPTDDSSNPIPKSPPPDPPAAPQTSPGGLVSVDGRIILTGNNGRDNDIDIGMSGMLMRFSDGVTSTINLPWTTIQEAVGESAVTDFLVYDSLGIPIQVRLTMVLESRDSTKTVYRWFADSPDNDPLTGSEISVGTGLIYFDGEGNFISATNDKISIERRHVSARSPLEFSLDFSKISGLAAKNSTLMVSRQDGSAPGVLTSFIVGEDGLIRGVFSNGVTRDLGQIILAR
;
A
#
# COMPACT_ATOMS: atom_id res chain seq x y z
N ALA A 1 11.78 1.95 1.74
CA ALA A 1 11.23 2.33 0.42
C ALA A 1 10.60 3.70 0.58
N MET A 2 11.05 4.65 -0.20
CA MET A 2 10.52 6.01 -0.14
C MET A 2 9.19 6.05 -0.89
N GLY A 3 8.10 6.46 -0.22
CA GLY A 3 6.80 6.67 -0.84
C GLY A 3 6.77 7.90 -1.75
N ILE A 4 7.71 7.97 -2.70
CA ILE A 4 7.79 9.02 -3.69
C ILE A 4 7.15 8.49 -4.97
N GLN A 5 6.01 9.05 -5.32
CA GLN A 5 5.44 8.83 -6.64
C GLN A 5 6.07 9.80 -7.64
N LEU A 6 6.62 9.26 -8.73
CA LEU A 6 7.02 10.10 -9.86
C LEU A 6 5.76 10.61 -10.56
N PRO A 7 5.70 11.89 -10.93
CA PRO A 7 4.55 12.42 -11.65
C PRO A 7 4.43 11.72 -13.00
N THR A 8 3.35 10.99 -13.17
CA THR A 8 2.89 10.55 -14.49
C THR A 8 1.98 11.62 -15.08
N ASP A 9 1.83 11.64 -16.40
CA ASP A 9 0.91 12.57 -17.05
C ASP A 9 -0.51 12.44 -16.47
N ASP A 10 -1.30 13.49 -16.55
CA ASP A 10 -2.62 13.67 -15.90
C ASP A 10 -3.63 12.54 -16.13
N SER A 11 -3.38 11.62 -17.06
CA SER A 11 -4.30 10.54 -17.41
C SER A 11 -4.10 9.25 -16.62
N SER A 12 -2.97 9.08 -15.95
CA SER A 12 -2.59 7.84 -15.25
C SER A 12 -2.33 8.03 -13.75
N ASN A 13 -2.57 9.23 -13.20
CA ASN A 13 -2.41 9.47 -11.77
C ASN A 13 -3.54 8.80 -10.97
N PRO A 14 -3.28 7.75 -10.16
CA PRO A 14 -4.30 7.10 -9.36
C PRO A 14 -4.81 7.96 -8.19
N ILE A 15 -4.20 9.11 -7.93
CA ILE A 15 -4.63 10.02 -6.86
C ILE A 15 -5.84 10.80 -7.36
N PRO A 16 -7.03 10.57 -6.80
CA PRO A 16 -8.20 11.39 -7.14
C PRO A 16 -7.90 12.85 -6.80
N LYS A 17 -8.03 13.76 -7.74
CA LYS A 17 -7.98 15.19 -7.45
C LYS A 17 -9.05 15.48 -6.41
N SER A 18 -8.64 15.91 -5.22
CA SER A 18 -9.59 16.42 -4.23
C SER A 18 -10.38 17.54 -4.87
N PRO A 19 -11.70 17.62 -4.67
CA PRO A 19 -12.45 18.81 -5.08
C PRO A 19 -11.78 20.05 -4.45
N PRO A 20 -11.65 21.17 -5.19
CA PRO A 20 -10.96 22.34 -4.67
C PRO A 20 -11.63 22.78 -3.38
N PRO A 21 -10.87 22.99 -2.30
CA PRO A 21 -11.40 23.58 -1.09
C PRO A 21 -11.82 25.03 -1.38
N ASP A 22 -12.90 25.44 -0.81
CA ASP A 22 -13.36 26.80 -0.88
C ASP A 22 -12.92 27.55 0.40
N PRO A 23 -12.06 28.55 0.38
CA PRO A 23 -11.38 29.26 -0.71
C PRO A 23 -10.13 28.54 -1.25
N PRO A 24 -9.56 28.99 -2.39
CA PRO A 24 -8.48 28.27 -3.04
C PRO A 24 -7.27 28.16 -2.11
N ALA A 25 -6.95 26.92 -1.73
CA ALA A 25 -5.72 26.59 -1.04
C ALA A 25 -4.53 26.87 -1.98
N ALA A 26 -3.37 27.17 -1.39
CA ALA A 26 -2.13 27.22 -2.13
C ALA A 26 -1.98 25.96 -2.99
N PRO A 27 -1.40 26.03 -4.21
CA PRO A 27 -1.30 24.91 -5.11
C PRO A 27 -0.63 23.74 -4.38
N GLN A 28 -1.39 22.66 -4.17
CA GLN A 28 -0.85 21.45 -3.59
C GLN A 28 0.06 20.83 -4.63
N THR A 29 1.34 20.83 -4.35
CA THR A 29 2.32 20.14 -5.20
C THR A 29 2.05 18.64 -5.11
N SER A 30 1.80 18.00 -6.25
CA SER A 30 1.67 16.54 -6.29
C SER A 30 2.96 15.89 -5.81
N PRO A 31 2.88 14.75 -5.09
CA PRO A 31 4.07 13.99 -4.74
C PRO A 31 4.87 13.62 -5.98
N GLY A 32 6.19 13.63 -5.86
CA GLY A 32 7.07 13.25 -6.95
C GLY A 32 8.37 14.03 -7.02
N GLY A 33 9.10 13.83 -8.10
CA GLY A 33 10.35 14.53 -8.38
C GLY A 33 10.21 15.41 -9.60
N LEU A 34 10.73 16.63 -9.53
CA LEU A 34 10.81 17.52 -10.66
C LEU A 34 12.19 18.19 -10.73
N VAL A 35 12.58 18.61 -11.94
CA VAL A 35 13.73 19.47 -12.13
C VAL A 35 13.20 20.86 -12.45
N SER A 36 13.55 21.84 -11.60
CA SER A 36 13.15 23.23 -11.79
C SER A 36 13.89 23.86 -12.96
N VAL A 37 13.42 25.03 -13.39
CA VAL A 37 14.06 25.80 -14.48
C VAL A 37 15.50 26.21 -14.17
N ASP A 38 15.84 26.32 -12.88
CA ASP A 38 17.20 26.63 -12.38
C ASP A 38 18.08 25.35 -12.27
N GLY A 39 17.59 24.19 -12.73
CA GLY A 39 18.33 22.92 -12.65
C GLY A 39 18.32 22.26 -11.27
N ARG A 40 17.49 22.69 -10.34
CA ARG A 40 17.36 22.05 -9.02
C ARG A 40 16.45 20.84 -9.08
N ILE A 41 16.85 19.75 -8.43
CA ILE A 41 15.98 18.60 -8.21
C ILE A 41 15.15 18.87 -6.95
N ILE A 42 13.82 18.85 -7.11
CA ILE A 42 12.87 19.01 -6.02
C ILE A 42 12.12 17.69 -5.85
N LEU A 43 12.15 17.14 -4.65
CA LEU A 43 11.41 15.94 -4.28
C LEU A 43 10.29 16.34 -3.32
N THR A 44 9.07 15.92 -3.65
CA THR A 44 7.88 16.19 -2.83
C THR A 44 7.30 14.84 -2.39
N GLY A 45 7.23 14.62 -1.08
CA GLY A 45 6.62 13.42 -0.49
C GLY A 45 5.10 13.54 -0.35
N ASN A 46 4.48 12.45 0.04
CA ASN A 46 3.09 12.42 0.48
C ASN A 46 2.93 13.18 1.80
N ASN A 47 1.70 13.62 2.10
CA ASN A 47 1.38 14.25 3.37
C ASN A 47 1.59 13.25 4.53
N GLY A 48 1.80 13.80 5.73
CA GLY A 48 1.92 13.01 6.96
C GLY A 48 3.36 12.80 7.40
N ARG A 49 3.57 12.84 8.69
CA ARG A 49 4.90 12.76 9.31
C ARG A 49 5.63 11.46 8.99
N ASP A 50 4.90 10.34 8.84
CA ASP A 50 5.50 9.05 8.50
C ASP A 50 5.93 8.94 7.03
N ASN A 51 5.58 9.93 6.21
CA ASN A 51 6.02 10.07 4.81
C ASN A 51 7.18 11.06 4.65
N ASP A 52 7.86 11.40 5.74
CA ASP A 52 9.03 12.27 5.68
C ASP A 52 10.12 11.69 4.77
N ILE A 53 10.69 12.54 3.93
CA ILE A 53 11.73 12.15 2.98
C ILE A 53 13.09 12.38 3.63
N ASP A 54 13.70 11.31 4.13
CA ASP A 54 15.08 11.34 4.61
C ASP A 54 16.01 10.74 3.54
N ILE A 55 16.78 11.59 2.87
CA ILE A 55 17.76 11.18 1.86
C ILE A 55 19.16 11.40 2.42
N GLY A 56 19.81 10.30 2.82
CA GLY A 56 21.23 10.33 3.14
C GLY A 56 22.09 10.69 1.93
N MET A 57 23.28 11.26 2.19
CA MET A 57 24.22 11.70 1.13
C MET A 57 24.60 10.59 0.14
N SER A 58 24.53 9.32 0.53
CA SER A 58 24.83 8.15 -0.30
C SER A 58 23.59 7.46 -0.87
N GLY A 59 22.40 8.03 -0.65
CA GLY A 59 21.11 7.42 -1.02
C GLY A 59 20.79 7.44 -2.51
N MET A 60 21.58 8.16 -3.32
CA MET A 60 21.35 8.28 -4.76
C MET A 60 22.46 7.66 -5.59
N LEU A 61 22.06 6.89 -6.60
CA LEU A 61 22.93 6.32 -7.60
C LEU A 61 22.66 6.98 -8.95
N MET A 62 23.68 7.52 -9.57
CA MET A 62 23.62 7.98 -10.95
C MET A 62 24.04 6.82 -11.87
N ARG A 63 23.21 6.50 -12.83
CA ARG A 63 23.56 5.57 -13.91
C ARG A 63 23.93 6.36 -15.17
N PHE A 64 25.14 6.17 -15.64
CA PHE A 64 25.62 6.76 -16.88
C PHE A 64 25.13 5.97 -18.11
N SER A 65 25.24 6.60 -19.28
CA SER A 65 24.83 5.99 -20.56
C SER A 65 25.65 4.75 -20.95
N ASP A 66 26.84 4.59 -20.38
CA ASP A 66 27.70 3.40 -20.51
C ASP A 66 27.32 2.25 -19.57
N GLY A 67 26.28 2.44 -18.74
CA GLY A 67 25.79 1.46 -17.77
C GLY A 67 26.52 1.48 -16.43
N VAL A 68 27.56 2.29 -16.26
CA VAL A 68 28.27 2.44 -14.98
C VAL A 68 27.36 3.17 -13.98
N THR A 69 27.34 2.70 -12.74
CA THR A 69 26.65 3.37 -11.64
C THR A 69 27.66 3.97 -10.68
N SER A 70 27.41 5.20 -10.23
CA SER A 70 28.21 5.88 -9.23
C SER A 70 27.32 6.55 -8.20
N THR A 71 27.75 6.54 -6.94
CA THR A 71 27.11 7.35 -5.88
C THR A 71 27.38 8.82 -6.15
N ILE A 72 26.34 9.63 -6.09
CA ILE A 72 26.47 11.09 -6.13
C ILE A 72 26.16 11.65 -4.76
N ASN A 73 27.01 12.60 -4.35
CA ASN A 73 26.81 13.34 -3.11
C ASN A 73 26.14 14.68 -3.47
N LEU A 74 24.81 14.75 -3.32
CA LEU A 74 24.06 15.97 -3.52
C LEU A 74 23.73 16.60 -2.16
N PRO A 75 24.02 17.90 -1.97
CA PRO A 75 23.60 18.60 -0.78
C PRO A 75 22.08 18.85 -0.84
N TRP A 76 21.32 18.11 -0.04
CA TRP A 76 19.90 18.29 0.11
C TRP A 76 19.61 19.32 1.20
N THR A 77 18.56 20.11 0.97
CA THR A 77 18.05 21.05 1.97
C THR A 77 16.55 20.83 2.10
N THR A 78 16.10 20.60 3.32
CA THR A 78 14.67 20.49 3.62
C THR A 78 14.03 21.88 3.48
N ILE A 79 13.08 22.00 2.56
CA ILE A 79 12.32 23.22 2.31
C ILE A 79 11.08 23.26 3.19
N GLN A 80 10.50 22.09 3.43
CA GLN A 80 9.29 21.90 4.22
C GLN A 80 9.39 20.60 5.01
N GLU A 81 9.12 20.68 6.31
CA GLU A 81 9.03 19.50 7.18
C GLU A 81 7.71 18.76 6.93
N ALA A 82 7.75 17.44 7.09
CA ALA A 82 6.55 16.62 7.02
C ALA A 82 5.64 16.89 8.23
N VAL A 83 4.40 17.25 7.98
CA VAL A 83 3.41 17.57 9.02
C VAL A 83 2.12 16.80 8.79
N GLY A 84 1.35 16.58 9.86
CA GLY A 84 0.05 15.93 9.84
C GLY A 84 0.00 14.64 10.66
N GLU A 85 -1.20 14.32 11.12
CA GLU A 85 -1.47 13.03 11.79
C GLU A 85 -1.40 11.92 10.75
N SER A 86 -0.60 10.90 11.02
CA SER A 86 -0.44 9.73 10.16
C SER A 86 -0.31 8.47 10.99
N ALA A 87 -0.58 7.35 10.35
CA ALA A 87 -0.36 6.02 10.90
C ALA A 87 0.11 5.09 9.79
N VAL A 88 1.10 4.26 10.08
CA VAL A 88 1.68 3.32 9.13
C VAL A 88 1.59 1.90 9.67
N THR A 89 1.33 0.95 8.79
CA THR A 89 1.45 -0.48 9.08
C THR A 89 2.02 -1.21 7.88
N ASP A 90 2.90 -2.16 8.15
CA ASP A 90 3.41 -3.09 7.15
C ASP A 90 2.76 -4.46 7.36
N PHE A 91 2.34 -5.11 6.28
CA PHE A 91 1.81 -6.47 6.33
C PHE A 91 2.21 -7.28 5.10
N LEU A 92 2.06 -8.60 5.22
CA LEU A 92 2.35 -9.53 4.14
C LEU A 92 1.05 -10.06 3.56
N VAL A 93 0.96 -10.08 2.24
CA VAL A 93 -0.04 -10.84 1.49
C VAL A 93 0.64 -11.95 0.71
N TYR A 94 -0.10 -12.95 0.26
CA TYR A 94 0.47 -14.08 -0.46
C TYR A 94 -0.11 -14.15 -1.87
N ASP A 95 0.75 -14.31 -2.86
CA ASP A 95 0.32 -14.53 -4.23
C ASP A 95 -0.24 -15.95 -4.45
N SER A 96 -0.62 -16.27 -5.69
CA SER A 96 -1.19 -17.59 -6.03
C SER A 96 -0.22 -18.76 -5.87
N LEU A 97 1.08 -18.50 -5.76
CA LEU A 97 2.14 -19.47 -5.48
C LEU A 97 2.49 -19.52 -3.99
N GLY A 98 1.88 -18.64 -3.17
CA GLY A 98 2.18 -18.49 -1.76
C GLY A 98 3.46 -17.70 -1.47
N ILE A 99 3.98 -16.96 -2.43
CA ILE A 99 5.13 -16.09 -2.22
C ILE A 99 4.65 -14.87 -1.41
N PRO A 100 5.34 -14.55 -0.28
CA PRO A 100 4.98 -13.39 0.51
C PRO A 100 5.32 -12.09 -0.23
N ILE A 101 4.42 -11.13 -0.17
CA ILE A 101 4.51 -9.81 -0.79
C ILE A 101 4.33 -8.78 0.32
N GLN A 102 5.26 -7.86 0.43
CA GLN A 102 5.18 -6.81 1.42
C GLN A 102 4.29 -5.66 0.92
N VAL A 103 3.37 -5.23 1.77
CA VAL A 103 2.53 -4.06 1.52
C VAL A 103 2.65 -3.12 2.71
N ARG A 104 2.91 -1.86 2.43
CA ARG A 104 2.88 -0.77 3.40
C ARG A 104 1.62 0.03 3.21
N LEU A 105 0.85 0.20 4.26
CA LEU A 105 -0.35 1.03 4.29
C LEU A 105 -0.09 2.25 5.16
N THR A 106 -0.24 3.43 4.58
CA THR A 106 -0.12 4.71 5.28
C THR A 106 -1.46 5.41 5.26
N MET A 107 -1.92 5.86 6.42
CA MET A 107 -3.13 6.69 6.56
C MET A 107 -2.73 8.08 7.03
N VAL A 108 -3.31 9.11 6.43
CA VAL A 108 -3.02 10.52 6.70
C VAL A 108 -4.32 11.28 6.88
N LEU A 109 -4.38 12.15 7.87
CA LEU A 109 -5.54 13.03 8.05
C LEU A 109 -5.66 13.97 6.85
N GLU A 110 -6.74 13.88 6.11
CA GLU A 110 -7.06 14.73 4.97
C GLU A 110 -7.83 15.99 5.41
N SER A 111 -8.89 15.78 6.18
CA SER A 111 -9.71 16.88 6.71
C SER A 111 -10.48 16.42 7.95
N ARG A 112 -10.77 17.40 8.80
CA ARG A 112 -11.61 17.22 9.99
C ARG A 112 -12.51 18.42 10.16
N ASP A 113 -13.79 18.18 10.30
CA ASP A 113 -14.78 19.19 10.65
C ASP A 113 -15.61 18.73 11.88
N SER A 114 -16.65 19.47 12.26
CA SER A 114 -17.48 19.16 13.45
C SER A 114 -18.36 17.93 13.26
N THR A 115 -18.50 17.40 12.05
CA THR A 115 -19.44 16.31 11.74
C THR A 115 -18.73 15.07 11.20
N LYS A 116 -17.56 15.22 10.63
CA LYS A 116 -16.83 14.11 10.00
C LYS A 116 -15.32 14.29 10.06
N THR A 117 -14.61 13.18 10.05
CA THR A 117 -13.17 13.13 9.86
C THR A 117 -12.88 12.26 8.62
N VAL A 118 -11.99 12.74 7.76
CA VAL A 118 -11.60 12.05 6.54
C VAL A 118 -10.11 11.77 6.57
N TYR A 119 -9.75 10.51 6.38
CA TYR A 119 -8.37 10.10 6.19
C TYR A 119 -8.16 9.66 4.74
N ARG A 120 -7.00 9.99 4.20
CA ARG A 120 -6.51 9.42 2.94
C ARG A 120 -5.59 8.26 3.26
N TRP A 121 -5.75 7.17 2.55
CA TRP A 121 -4.85 6.03 2.66
C TRP A 121 -4.06 5.85 1.37
N PHE A 122 -2.85 5.34 1.52
CA PHE A 122 -1.94 4.98 0.45
C PHE A 122 -1.44 3.57 0.72
N ALA A 123 -1.37 2.75 -0.32
CA ALA A 123 -0.75 1.43 -0.25
C ALA A 123 0.42 1.37 -1.22
N ASP A 124 1.56 0.95 -0.72
CA ASP A 124 2.81 0.81 -1.48
C ASP A 124 3.33 -0.62 -1.36
N SER A 125 3.88 -1.15 -2.45
CA SER A 125 4.53 -2.44 -2.46
C SER A 125 5.81 -2.40 -3.30
N PRO A 126 6.98 -2.74 -2.74
CA PRO A 126 8.21 -2.84 -3.51
C PRO A 126 8.20 -4.02 -4.50
N ASP A 127 7.24 -4.94 -4.34
CA ASP A 127 7.06 -6.11 -5.18
C ASP A 127 6.19 -5.85 -6.41
N ASN A 128 5.67 -4.62 -6.55
CA ASN A 128 4.91 -4.23 -7.73
C ASN A 128 5.83 -4.09 -8.94
N ASP A 129 5.47 -4.74 -10.04
CA ASP A 129 6.24 -4.77 -11.29
C ASP A 129 5.35 -4.36 -12.47
N PRO A 130 5.04 -3.05 -12.62
CA PRO A 130 4.21 -2.54 -13.69
C PRO A 130 4.91 -2.65 -15.04
N LEU A 131 4.14 -2.50 -16.14
CA LEU A 131 4.67 -2.59 -17.50
C LEU A 131 5.68 -1.49 -17.84
N THR A 132 5.46 -0.33 -17.23
CA THR A 132 6.26 0.88 -17.43
C THR A 132 6.51 1.58 -16.12
N GLY A 133 7.75 2.01 -15.88
CA GLY A 133 8.11 2.72 -14.68
C GLY A 133 8.50 1.81 -13.50
N SER A 134 8.64 2.40 -12.34
CA SER A 134 8.96 1.75 -11.05
C SER A 134 7.97 2.18 -9.99
N GLU A 135 6.69 2.14 -10.33
CA GLU A 135 5.63 2.58 -9.42
C GLU A 135 5.47 1.58 -8.28
N ILE A 136 5.75 2.01 -7.07
CA ILE A 136 5.52 1.21 -5.85
C ILE A 136 4.10 1.37 -5.31
N SER A 137 3.38 2.42 -5.75
CA SER A 137 2.00 2.67 -5.33
C SER A 137 1.06 1.66 -5.97
N VAL A 138 0.28 1.00 -5.14
CA VAL A 138 -0.64 -0.07 -5.55
C VAL A 138 -2.09 0.22 -5.19
N GLY A 139 -2.36 1.34 -4.53
CA GLY A 139 -3.70 1.80 -4.24
C GLY A 139 -3.76 3.06 -3.38
N THR A 140 -4.84 3.81 -3.49
CA THR A 140 -5.15 4.97 -2.65
C THR A 140 -6.65 5.21 -2.61
N GLY A 141 -7.13 5.78 -1.52
CA GLY A 141 -8.53 6.14 -1.36
C GLY A 141 -8.77 6.99 -0.11
N LEU A 142 -10.04 7.16 0.22
CA LEU A 142 -10.48 7.95 1.38
C LEU A 142 -11.26 7.06 2.33
N ILE A 143 -11.13 7.33 3.62
CA ILE A 143 -11.90 6.69 4.68
C ILE A 143 -12.64 7.79 5.43
N TYR A 144 -13.93 7.60 5.65
CA TYR A 144 -14.82 8.56 6.29
C TYR A 144 -15.26 8.03 7.65
N PHE A 145 -15.11 8.89 8.66
CA PHE A 145 -15.59 8.68 10.01
C PHE A 145 -16.59 9.77 10.39
N ASP A 146 -17.51 9.44 11.27
CA ASP A 146 -18.43 10.42 11.86
C ASP A 146 -17.74 11.27 12.94
N GLY A 147 -18.48 12.21 13.54
CA GLY A 147 -17.98 13.07 14.62
C GLY A 147 -17.62 12.32 15.90
N GLU A 148 -18.07 11.07 16.05
CA GLU A 148 -17.77 10.18 17.17
C GLU A 148 -16.60 9.22 16.86
N GLY A 149 -16.08 9.26 15.63
CA GLY A 149 -14.97 8.43 15.18
C GLY A 149 -15.38 7.03 14.71
N ASN A 150 -16.67 6.77 14.47
CA ASN A 150 -17.10 5.51 13.90
C ASN A 150 -16.92 5.51 12.38
N PHE A 151 -16.57 4.35 11.83
CA PHE A 151 -16.43 4.17 10.39
C PHE A 151 -17.76 4.35 9.66
N ILE A 152 -17.77 5.18 8.62
CA ILE A 152 -18.93 5.38 7.74
C ILE A 152 -18.74 4.60 6.43
N SER A 153 -17.65 4.89 5.71
CA SER A 153 -17.39 4.30 4.40
C SER A 153 -15.93 4.48 4.00
N ALA A 154 -15.50 3.70 3.01
CA ALA A 154 -14.23 3.88 2.34
C ALA A 154 -14.42 3.90 0.82
N THR A 155 -13.49 4.56 0.12
CA THR A 155 -13.44 4.56 -1.33
C THR A 155 -12.20 3.82 -1.81
N ASN A 156 -12.30 3.20 -3.01
CA ASN A 156 -11.20 2.53 -3.69
C ASN A 156 -10.46 1.49 -2.81
N ASP A 157 -11.19 0.73 -2.02
CA ASP A 157 -10.66 -0.25 -1.07
C ASP A 157 -9.89 -1.43 -1.70
N LYS A 158 -9.76 -1.46 -3.03
CA LYS A 158 -9.05 -2.49 -3.77
C LYS A 158 -7.61 -2.12 -4.03
N ILE A 159 -6.73 -3.10 -3.82
CA ILE A 159 -5.30 -3.05 -4.14
C ILE A 159 -5.04 -4.02 -5.29
N SER A 160 -4.19 -3.58 -6.23
CA SER A 160 -3.76 -4.38 -7.37
C SER A 160 -2.25 -4.32 -7.50
N ILE A 161 -1.59 -5.47 -7.42
CA ILE A 161 -0.12 -5.60 -7.49
C ILE A 161 0.24 -6.42 -8.71
N GLU A 162 0.99 -5.82 -9.63
CA GLU A 162 1.49 -6.50 -10.82
C GLU A 162 2.66 -7.42 -10.46
N ARG A 163 2.62 -8.67 -10.98
CA ARG A 163 3.59 -9.73 -10.66
C ARG A 163 4.18 -10.33 -11.95
N ARG A 164 4.70 -9.51 -12.85
CA ARG A 164 5.11 -9.93 -14.21
C ARG A 164 6.37 -10.76 -14.23
N HIS A 165 7.26 -10.57 -13.26
CA HIS A 165 8.56 -11.27 -13.16
C HIS A 165 8.45 -12.68 -12.56
N VAL A 166 7.26 -13.11 -12.12
CA VAL A 166 7.01 -14.44 -11.55
C VAL A 166 5.85 -15.12 -12.26
N SER A 167 5.79 -16.47 -12.21
CA SER A 167 4.71 -17.25 -12.81
C SER A 167 3.42 -17.27 -11.98
N ALA A 168 3.27 -16.36 -11.03
CA ALA A 168 2.05 -16.19 -10.26
C ALA A 168 0.95 -15.53 -11.10
N ARG A 169 -0.32 -15.64 -10.64
CA ARG A 169 -1.41 -14.89 -11.24
C ARG A 169 -1.13 -13.39 -11.09
N SER A 170 -1.18 -12.65 -12.19
CA SER A 170 -1.02 -11.20 -12.22
C SER A 170 -2.23 -10.56 -12.89
N PRO A 171 -2.76 -9.43 -12.36
CA PRO A 171 -2.37 -8.85 -11.08
C PRO A 171 -2.85 -9.67 -9.86
N LEU A 172 -2.19 -9.49 -8.71
CA LEU A 172 -2.71 -9.90 -7.41
C LEU A 172 -3.67 -8.81 -6.93
N GLU A 173 -4.94 -9.17 -6.79
CA GLU A 173 -5.99 -8.25 -6.33
C GLU A 173 -6.55 -8.69 -4.99
N PHE A 174 -6.72 -7.74 -4.08
CA PHE A 174 -7.39 -7.93 -2.79
C PHE A 174 -8.02 -6.63 -2.30
N SER A 175 -8.93 -6.73 -1.33
CA SER A 175 -9.62 -5.58 -0.74
C SER A 175 -9.21 -5.37 0.70
N LEU A 176 -9.16 -4.10 1.12
CA LEU A 176 -8.96 -3.70 2.51
C LEU A 176 -10.31 -3.48 3.19
N ASP A 177 -10.51 -4.11 4.33
CA ASP A 177 -11.69 -3.89 5.17
C ASP A 177 -11.35 -2.93 6.31
N PHE A 178 -11.87 -1.72 6.22
CA PHE A 178 -11.69 -0.66 7.21
C PHE A 178 -12.81 -0.59 8.25
N SER A 179 -13.77 -1.49 8.23
CA SER A 179 -14.98 -1.43 9.09
C SER A 179 -14.70 -1.49 10.60
N LYS A 180 -13.51 -1.94 10.97
CA LYS A 180 -13.10 -2.08 12.39
C LYS A 180 -12.15 -1.01 12.88
N ILE A 181 -11.88 0.01 12.06
CA ILE A 181 -11.03 1.13 12.43
C ILE A 181 -11.90 2.22 13.09
N SER A 182 -11.35 2.88 14.08
CA SER A 182 -11.94 4.09 14.68
C SER A 182 -11.05 5.31 14.40
N GLY A 183 -11.67 6.42 14.03
CA GLY A 183 -11.02 7.68 13.68
C GLY A 183 -10.94 8.68 14.83
N LEU A 184 -10.74 8.22 16.07
CA LEU A 184 -10.61 9.10 17.22
C LEU A 184 -9.27 9.84 17.23
N ALA A 185 -9.31 11.12 17.61
CA ALA A 185 -8.11 11.93 17.81
C ALA A 185 -7.30 11.38 18.99
N ALA A 186 -6.11 10.86 18.75
CA ALA A 186 -5.17 10.43 19.75
C ALA A 186 -3.82 11.13 19.55
N LYS A 187 -3.03 11.25 20.62
CA LYS A 187 -1.66 11.79 20.51
C LYS A 187 -0.78 10.95 19.58
N ASN A 188 -1.05 9.64 19.51
CA ASN A 188 -0.38 8.70 18.62
C ASN A 188 -1.44 7.86 17.93
N SER A 189 -1.42 7.87 16.62
CA SER A 189 -2.26 7.02 15.79
C SER A 189 -1.55 5.68 15.58
N THR A 190 -2.26 4.57 15.77
CA THR A 190 -1.74 3.22 15.51
C THR A 190 -2.63 2.51 14.52
N LEU A 191 -2.02 1.85 13.57
CA LEU A 191 -2.71 1.03 12.57
C LEU A 191 -2.16 -0.39 12.64
N MET A 192 -3.05 -1.38 12.67
CA MET A 192 -2.67 -2.79 12.71
C MET A 192 -3.60 -3.61 11.84
N VAL A 193 -3.05 -4.58 11.12
CA VAL A 193 -3.84 -5.60 10.42
C VAL A 193 -4.30 -6.63 11.44
N SER A 194 -5.61 -6.75 11.64
CA SER A 194 -6.21 -7.66 12.61
C SER A 194 -6.49 -9.06 12.04
N ARG A 195 -6.66 -9.19 10.73
CA ARG A 195 -6.98 -10.44 10.04
C ARG A 195 -6.62 -10.36 8.57
N GLN A 196 -6.19 -11.49 8.02
CA GLN A 196 -6.05 -11.71 6.59
C GLN A 196 -6.57 -13.12 6.23
N ASP A 197 -7.05 -13.30 5.01
CA ASP A 197 -7.54 -14.57 4.47
C ASP A 197 -6.47 -15.32 3.65
N GLY A 198 -5.41 -14.63 3.24
CA GLY A 198 -4.25 -15.22 2.59
C GLY A 198 -3.42 -16.08 3.53
N SER A 199 -2.81 -17.14 3.03
CA SER A 199 -1.95 -18.04 3.78
C SER A 199 -0.68 -18.41 3.04
N ALA A 200 0.44 -18.56 3.79
CA ALA A 200 1.67 -19.13 3.25
C ALA A 200 1.43 -20.53 2.67
N PRO A 201 2.27 -21.00 1.73
CA PRO A 201 2.17 -22.36 1.20
C PRO A 201 2.30 -23.37 2.33
N GLY A 202 1.43 -24.39 2.31
CA GLY A 202 1.42 -25.49 3.26
C GLY A 202 1.74 -26.82 2.59
N VAL A 203 2.49 -27.65 3.30
CA VAL A 203 2.71 -29.07 2.93
C VAL A 203 1.63 -29.90 3.59
N LEU A 204 1.08 -30.90 2.88
CA LEU A 204 0.13 -31.84 3.45
C LEU A 204 0.79 -32.61 4.59
N THR A 205 0.30 -32.45 5.81
CA THR A 205 0.84 -33.10 7.01
C THR A 205 0.05 -34.35 7.40
N SER A 206 -1.27 -34.32 7.19
CA SER A 206 -2.15 -35.45 7.47
C SER A 206 -3.44 -35.32 6.66
N PHE A 207 -4.24 -36.40 6.66
CA PHE A 207 -5.59 -36.36 6.13
C PHE A 207 -6.56 -37.03 7.11
N ILE A 208 -7.81 -36.57 7.05
CA ILE A 208 -8.91 -37.11 7.83
C ILE A 208 -10.00 -37.56 6.86
N VAL A 209 -10.55 -38.76 7.09
CA VAL A 209 -11.71 -39.26 6.34
C VAL A 209 -12.94 -39.06 7.22
N GLY A 210 -13.90 -38.28 6.77
CA GLY A 210 -15.17 -38.07 7.45
C GLY A 210 -16.11 -39.27 7.30
N GLU A 211 -17.13 -39.34 8.13
CA GLU A 211 -18.19 -40.37 8.07
C GLU A 211 -18.97 -40.31 6.75
N ASP A 212 -18.97 -39.12 6.10
CA ASP A 212 -19.53 -38.87 4.78
C ASP A 212 -18.63 -39.35 3.62
N GLY A 213 -17.48 -39.97 3.93
CA GLY A 213 -16.48 -40.38 2.96
C GLY A 213 -15.64 -39.26 2.39
N LEU A 214 -15.78 -38.03 2.87
CA LEU A 214 -14.98 -36.90 2.41
C LEU A 214 -13.56 -36.95 3.00
N ILE A 215 -12.57 -36.88 2.14
CA ILE A 215 -11.15 -36.83 2.52
C ILE A 215 -10.73 -35.36 2.65
N ARG A 216 -10.38 -34.93 3.86
CA ARG A 216 -9.88 -33.59 4.15
C ARG A 216 -8.39 -33.64 4.44
N GLY A 217 -7.62 -32.89 3.67
CA GLY A 217 -6.19 -32.69 3.93
C GLY A 217 -5.95 -31.58 4.94
N VAL A 218 -5.06 -31.85 5.90
CA VAL A 218 -4.56 -30.87 6.87
C VAL A 218 -3.16 -30.47 6.43
N PHE A 219 -2.94 -29.17 6.26
CA PHE A 219 -1.68 -28.61 5.79
C PHE A 219 -0.89 -27.94 6.92
N SER A 220 0.44 -27.88 6.76
CA SER A 220 1.35 -27.29 7.76
C SER A 220 1.07 -25.81 8.09
N ASN A 221 0.37 -25.10 7.21
CA ASN A 221 -0.08 -23.70 7.40
C ASN A 221 -1.43 -23.59 8.14
N GLY A 222 -1.96 -24.71 8.68
CA GLY A 222 -3.24 -24.75 9.40
C GLY A 222 -4.48 -24.78 8.52
N VAL A 223 -4.33 -24.70 7.20
CA VAL A 223 -5.45 -24.78 6.26
C VAL A 223 -5.90 -26.23 6.10
N THR A 224 -7.22 -26.45 6.08
CA THR A 224 -7.82 -27.74 5.69
C THR A 224 -8.50 -27.59 4.33
N ARG A 225 -8.30 -28.56 3.44
CA ARG A 225 -8.95 -28.60 2.11
C ARG A 225 -9.55 -29.97 1.84
N ASP A 226 -10.68 -29.99 1.18
CA ASP A 226 -11.28 -31.22 0.67
C ASP A 226 -10.45 -31.72 -0.53
N LEU A 227 -9.89 -32.92 -0.39
CA LEU A 227 -9.03 -33.54 -1.39
C LEU A 227 -9.81 -34.49 -2.34
N GLY A 228 -10.89 -35.05 -1.85
CA GLY A 228 -11.72 -35.96 -2.61
C GLY A 228 -12.76 -36.64 -1.75
N GLN A 229 -13.55 -37.55 -2.35
CA GLN A 229 -14.57 -38.29 -1.64
C GLN A 229 -14.48 -39.80 -2.04
N ILE A 230 -14.59 -40.66 -1.06
CA ILE A 230 -14.68 -42.12 -1.29
C ILE A 230 -16.15 -42.44 -1.58
N ILE A 231 -16.39 -43.04 -2.73
CA ILE A 231 -17.72 -43.54 -3.12
C ILE A 231 -17.76 -45.02 -2.81
N LEU A 232 -18.66 -45.41 -1.93
CA LEU A 232 -18.92 -46.83 -1.64
C LEU A 232 -20.04 -47.29 -2.58
N ALA A 233 -19.73 -48.25 -3.43
CA ALA A 233 -20.73 -48.96 -4.22
C ALA A 233 -21.21 -50.18 -3.42
N ARG A 234 -22.52 -50.43 -3.45
CA ARG A 234 -23.16 -51.65 -2.95
C ARG A 234 -23.20 -52.67 -4.04
#